data_48b482d3f9fa5934724a9acd32a6b6f5
#
_entry.id   48b482d3f9fa5934724a9acd32a6b6f5
#
_cell.length_a   1.000
_cell.length_b   1.000
_cell.length_c   1.000
_cell.angle_alpha   90.00
_cell.angle_beta   90.00
_cell.angle_gamma   90.00
#
_symmetry.space_group_name_H-M   'P 1'
#
loop_
_entity.id
_entity.type
_entity.pdbx_description
1 polymer ?
#
loop_
_entity_poly.entity_id
_entity_poly.type
_entity_poly.pdbx_seq_one_letter_code
_entity_poly.pdbx_strand_id
1 'polypeptide(L)'
;YVEEAFGNQMQSLPITPIRGDILDRNGKILTTNEFSYRLTITPEKVSNLNDTLVELEINEYIDDEDIKRFNDNLNRYKKFQNIPIKFNLSESSASSFLVNNQLPGVEVEPYFHRVYPYGISSSHLIGYVSSMSKEDKDKYDKTNYAGTIFIGKTGIEKQYENLLHGQSGVKQIERNVAGRVVDSRVITPSIPGQDIYLNIDIDLQMKGESLLGETRGVIALVDVNDGSVLSLVSTPSFDPNWFVDGISVKRYKELKDDTDLPLFDRSIKGLYPPGSTIKPMVALAGLEQNNITIKDETFCPGFYKLPNYSRKFNGWKRTGHGNVNVVQGIAQSCDIFFYDLAYKIGIDQIHDSLSYFRFGKKTGIDLPGELEGILPSRDWKKINKDEPWYRGETLITGIGQGFMTTSPLQLAVATAAIANKGQILTPQVMKYYQSKNGGVFEDQPRKSEQIPINNIDNWELIIEAMKETVYGKNGTARLLNNKLKYTLAGKTGTAQVFSLDPEEEYIAENIDEKLRDHALFTAFAPIEKPQVAIAIIVENAGSGSSKAAPLARALLDEYFIKNPIETEKIEEIDY
;
A
#
# COMPACT_ATOMS: atom_id res chain seq x y z
N TYR A 1 -37.50 9.38 51.49
CA TYR A 1 -37.17 8.43 50.40
C TYR A 1 -37.95 8.73 49.11
N VAL A 2 -39.20 9.18 49.15
CA VAL A 2 -39.99 9.49 47.93
C VAL A 2 -39.62 10.88 47.39
N GLU A 3 -39.29 11.86 48.22
CA GLU A 3 -38.83 13.19 47.80
C GLU A 3 -37.39 13.15 47.19
N GLU A 4 -36.52 12.28 47.68
CA GLU A 4 -35.18 12.08 47.11
C GLU A 4 -35.24 11.44 45.73
N ALA A 5 -36.22 10.58 45.44
CA ALA A 5 -36.39 9.93 44.12
C ALA A 5 -36.82 10.90 43.00
N PHE A 6 -37.49 12.01 43.32
CA PHE A 6 -37.90 13.02 42.35
C PHE A 6 -36.75 13.96 41.91
N GLY A 7 -35.61 13.95 42.61
CA GLY A 7 -34.43 14.73 42.25
C GLY A 7 -33.40 13.99 41.37
N ASN A 8 -33.52 12.68 41.22
CA ASN A 8 -32.56 11.89 40.47
C ASN A 8 -32.81 11.96 38.94
N GLN A 9 -31.75 12.21 38.19
CA GLN A 9 -31.81 12.24 36.72
C GLN A 9 -31.32 10.94 36.13
N MET A 10 -32.15 10.32 35.28
CA MET A 10 -31.78 9.16 34.49
C MET A 10 -31.15 9.61 33.16
N GLN A 11 -29.95 9.15 32.89
CA GLN A 11 -29.21 9.47 31.67
C GLN A 11 -28.76 8.18 30.95
N SER A 12 -29.06 8.09 29.66
CA SER A 12 -28.51 7.00 28.80
C SER A 12 -27.17 7.41 28.22
N LEU A 13 -26.16 6.57 28.41
CA LEU A 13 -24.81 6.76 27.87
C LEU A 13 -24.45 5.61 26.95
N PRO A 14 -23.76 5.85 25.81
CA PRO A 14 -23.27 4.80 24.96
C PRO A 14 -22.14 4.03 25.66
N ILE A 15 -22.06 2.72 25.37
CA ILE A 15 -20.92 1.87 25.70
C ILE A 15 -20.17 1.63 24.40
N THR A 16 -19.00 2.25 24.25
CA THR A 16 -18.15 2.05 23.08
C THR A 16 -17.70 0.59 23.01
N PRO A 17 -17.83 -0.09 21.87
CA PRO A 17 -17.36 -1.46 21.71
C PRO A 17 -15.83 -1.53 21.67
N ILE A 18 -15.27 -2.68 22.02
CA ILE A 18 -13.85 -2.96 21.83
C ILE A 18 -13.63 -3.18 20.33
N ARG A 19 -12.67 -2.46 19.75
CA ARG A 19 -12.32 -2.58 18.33
C ARG A 19 -11.72 -3.96 18.06
N GLY A 20 -12.02 -4.57 16.92
CA GLY A 20 -11.43 -5.84 16.48
C GLY A 20 -9.92 -5.75 16.28
N ASP A 21 -9.22 -6.84 16.46
CA ASP A 21 -7.79 -6.93 16.21
C ASP A 21 -7.52 -7.15 14.71
N ILE A 22 -6.32 -6.80 14.26
CA ILE A 22 -5.85 -7.11 12.92
C ILE A 22 -4.64 -8.02 13.06
N LEU A 23 -4.68 -9.15 12.35
CA LEU A 23 -3.65 -10.19 12.41
C LEU A 23 -3.09 -10.47 11.02
N ASP A 24 -1.83 -10.92 10.96
CA ASP A 24 -1.24 -11.40 9.71
C ASP A 24 -1.76 -12.81 9.33
N ARG A 25 -1.31 -13.33 8.20
CA ARG A 25 -1.72 -14.66 7.70
C ARG A 25 -1.38 -15.82 8.64
N ASN A 26 -0.42 -15.63 9.55
CA ASN A 26 0.10 -16.62 10.49
C ASN A 26 -0.47 -16.42 11.91
N GLY A 27 -1.37 -15.44 12.10
CA GLY A 27 -1.98 -15.12 13.40
C GLY A 27 -1.14 -14.18 14.28
N LYS A 28 -0.09 -13.53 13.74
CA LYS A 28 0.65 -12.50 14.46
C LYS A 28 -0.18 -11.22 14.56
N ILE A 29 -0.29 -10.66 15.75
CA ILE A 29 -1.09 -9.48 16.03
C ILE A 29 -0.40 -8.25 15.47
N LEU A 30 -1.00 -7.63 14.44
CA LEU A 30 -0.51 -6.40 13.82
C LEU A 30 -1.05 -5.15 14.50
N THR A 31 -2.24 -5.23 15.06
CA THR A 31 -2.83 -4.17 15.89
C THR A 31 -3.81 -4.77 16.88
N THR A 32 -3.81 -4.23 18.09
CA THR A 32 -4.67 -4.68 19.18
C THR A 32 -5.09 -3.49 20.05
N ASN A 33 -5.79 -3.77 21.13
CA ASN A 33 -6.23 -2.75 22.09
C ASN A 33 -5.67 -3.07 23.46
N GLU A 34 -5.00 -2.10 24.06
CA GLU A 34 -4.51 -2.18 25.44
C GLU A 34 -5.38 -1.32 26.37
N PHE A 35 -5.54 -1.79 27.58
CA PHE A 35 -6.25 -1.03 28.60
C PHE A 35 -5.37 0.10 29.11
N SER A 36 -5.93 1.31 29.15
CA SER A 36 -5.24 2.50 29.62
C SER A 36 -6.21 3.48 30.32
N TYR A 37 -5.68 4.57 30.83
CA TYR A 37 -6.45 5.65 31.45
C TYR A 37 -6.28 6.96 30.69
N ARG A 38 -7.31 7.80 30.71
CA ARG A 38 -7.27 9.16 30.19
C ARG A 38 -7.79 10.14 31.25
N LEU A 39 -7.25 11.35 31.23
CA LEU A 39 -7.75 12.47 32.01
C LEU A 39 -8.74 13.26 31.17
N THR A 40 -9.90 13.58 31.75
CA THR A 40 -10.97 14.32 31.09
C THR A 40 -11.39 15.51 31.91
N ILE A 41 -11.87 16.59 31.27
CA ILE A 41 -12.41 17.77 31.90
C ILE A 41 -13.85 18.00 31.43
N THR A 42 -14.78 18.24 32.35
CA THR A 42 -16.14 18.69 32.04
C THR A 42 -16.21 20.21 32.29
N PRO A 43 -16.17 21.05 31.24
CA PRO A 43 -16.01 22.51 31.41
C PRO A 43 -17.08 23.19 32.28
N GLU A 44 -18.33 22.71 32.24
CA GLU A 44 -19.40 23.31 33.07
C GLU A 44 -19.30 22.99 34.57
N LYS A 45 -18.51 21.98 34.96
CA LYS A 45 -18.29 21.57 36.33
C LYS A 45 -17.06 22.23 36.96
N VAL A 46 -16.27 22.93 36.15
CA VAL A 46 -15.04 23.60 36.57
C VAL A 46 -15.34 25.07 36.83
N SER A 47 -14.95 25.58 37.99
CA SER A 47 -15.20 26.98 38.40
C SER A 47 -14.37 27.97 37.59
N ASN A 48 -13.09 27.65 37.33
CA ASN A 48 -12.19 28.39 36.45
C ASN A 48 -11.32 27.40 35.66
N LEU A 49 -11.55 27.34 34.35
CA LEU A 49 -10.85 26.38 33.48
C LEU A 49 -9.33 26.65 33.41
N ASN A 50 -8.92 27.93 33.34
CA ASN A 50 -7.52 28.28 33.27
C ASN A 50 -6.76 27.91 34.55
N ASP A 51 -7.33 28.17 35.72
CA ASP A 51 -6.70 27.81 36.98
C ASP A 51 -6.55 26.28 37.12
N THR A 52 -7.56 25.53 36.68
CA THR A 52 -7.52 24.06 36.68
C THR A 52 -6.43 23.53 35.73
N LEU A 53 -6.27 24.12 34.53
CA LEU A 53 -5.21 23.72 33.61
C LEU A 53 -3.83 23.98 34.18
N VAL A 54 -3.61 25.16 34.79
CA VAL A 54 -2.36 25.53 35.47
C VAL A 54 -2.05 24.57 36.63
N GLU A 55 -3.07 24.20 37.43
CA GLU A 55 -2.89 23.26 38.55
C GLU A 55 -2.51 21.86 38.07
N LEU A 56 -3.14 21.36 36.99
CA LEU A 56 -2.79 20.08 36.37
C LEU A 56 -1.37 20.07 35.78
N GLU A 57 -0.93 21.17 35.20
CA GLU A 57 0.40 21.35 34.65
C GLU A 57 1.48 21.41 35.75
N ILE A 58 1.27 22.21 36.80
CA ILE A 58 2.19 22.31 37.95
C ILE A 58 2.40 20.94 38.61
N ASN A 59 1.37 20.10 38.64
CA ASN A 59 1.45 18.75 39.19
C ASN A 59 1.90 17.69 38.20
N GLU A 60 2.39 18.10 37.02
CA GLU A 60 2.96 17.23 35.94
C GLU A 60 1.98 16.19 35.39
N TYR A 61 0.65 16.40 35.53
CA TYR A 61 -0.33 15.50 34.91
C TYR A 61 -0.54 15.77 33.41
N ILE A 62 -0.31 17.00 32.95
CA ILE A 62 -0.44 17.45 31.57
C ILE A 62 0.75 18.34 31.19
N ASP A 63 0.94 18.54 29.90
CA ASP A 63 1.96 19.42 29.34
C ASP A 63 1.33 20.48 28.40
N ASP A 64 2.15 21.42 27.90
CA ASP A 64 1.73 22.47 26.96
C ASP A 64 1.04 21.93 25.70
N GLU A 65 1.48 20.78 25.19
CA GLU A 65 0.87 20.15 24.00
C GLU A 65 -0.53 19.60 24.34
N ASP A 66 -0.72 19.03 25.51
CA ASP A 66 -2.01 18.57 26.01
C ASP A 66 -2.99 19.73 26.17
N ILE A 67 -2.55 20.84 26.75
CA ILE A 67 -3.34 22.07 26.91
C ILE A 67 -3.75 22.62 25.54
N LYS A 68 -2.82 22.70 24.62
CA LYS A 68 -3.10 23.19 23.27
C LYS A 68 -4.12 22.29 22.55
N ARG A 69 -3.91 20.97 22.57
CA ARG A 69 -4.84 20.00 21.97
C ARG A 69 -6.23 20.07 22.60
N PHE A 70 -6.32 20.22 23.91
CA PHE A 70 -7.57 20.39 24.63
C PHE A 70 -8.31 21.66 24.17
N ASN A 71 -7.61 22.80 24.09
CA ASN A 71 -8.17 24.07 23.64
C ASN A 71 -8.68 24.02 22.20
N ASP A 72 -7.95 23.35 21.29
CA ASP A 72 -8.35 23.14 19.89
C ASP A 72 -9.63 22.26 19.80
N ASN A 73 -9.84 21.40 20.78
CA ASN A 73 -11.00 20.51 20.83
C ASN A 73 -12.21 21.12 21.56
N LEU A 74 -12.06 22.15 22.40
CA LEU A 74 -13.15 22.75 23.18
C LEU A 74 -14.39 23.07 22.32
N ASN A 75 -14.20 23.57 21.11
CA ASN A 75 -15.29 23.92 20.18
C ASN A 75 -15.97 22.71 19.51
N ARG A 76 -15.41 21.50 19.67
CA ARG A 76 -15.94 20.27 19.08
C ARG A 76 -16.90 19.53 20.01
N TYR A 77 -16.88 19.89 21.29
CA TYR A 77 -17.68 19.27 22.36
C TYR A 77 -18.65 20.26 22.97
N LYS A 78 -19.72 19.77 23.55
CA LYS A 78 -20.63 20.58 24.38
C LYS A 78 -20.06 20.71 25.79
N LYS A 79 -20.30 21.83 26.48
CA LYS A 79 -19.71 22.14 27.80
C LYS A 79 -20.00 21.11 28.88
N PHE A 80 -21.07 20.34 28.74
CA PHE A 80 -21.46 19.29 29.69
C PHE A 80 -20.79 17.92 29.40
N GLN A 81 -20.04 17.79 28.31
CA GLN A 81 -19.36 16.55 27.95
C GLN A 81 -17.97 16.49 28.59
N ASN A 82 -17.53 15.28 28.92
CA ASN A 82 -16.17 15.01 29.34
C ASN A 82 -15.25 15.13 28.12
N ILE A 83 -14.38 16.12 28.14
CA ILE A 83 -13.42 16.39 27.04
C ILE A 83 -12.07 15.81 27.45
N PRO A 84 -11.49 14.87 26.66
CA PRO A 84 -10.17 14.34 26.97
C PRO A 84 -9.09 15.42 26.86
N ILE A 85 -8.21 15.48 27.88
CA ILE A 85 -7.05 16.35 27.89
C ILE A 85 -5.73 15.58 27.78
N LYS A 86 -5.61 14.46 28.50
CA LYS A 86 -4.46 13.57 28.45
C LYS A 86 -4.89 12.15 28.18
N PHE A 87 -4.22 11.50 27.25
CA PHE A 87 -4.39 10.08 26.94
C PHE A 87 -3.22 9.26 27.48
N ASN A 88 -3.40 7.97 27.54
CA ASN A 88 -2.38 6.97 27.88
C ASN A 88 -1.65 7.26 29.22
N LEU A 89 -2.44 7.56 30.27
CA LEU A 89 -1.87 7.67 31.60
C LEU A 89 -1.47 6.29 32.11
N SER A 90 -0.29 6.22 32.72
CA SER A 90 0.12 5.03 33.45
C SER A 90 -0.81 4.76 34.64
N GLU A 91 -0.93 3.50 35.04
CA GLU A 91 -1.70 3.11 36.22
C GLU A 91 -1.24 3.86 37.49
N SER A 92 0.07 4.10 37.60
CA SER A 92 0.65 4.86 38.72
C SER A 92 0.22 6.33 38.68
N SER A 93 0.23 6.98 37.51
CA SER A 93 -0.21 8.38 37.36
C SER A 93 -1.72 8.53 37.62
N ALA A 94 -2.51 7.59 37.09
CA ALA A 94 -3.97 7.56 37.31
C ALA A 94 -4.30 7.38 38.79
N SER A 95 -3.64 6.44 39.48
CA SER A 95 -3.80 6.20 40.92
C SER A 95 -3.34 7.40 41.75
N SER A 96 -2.20 8.02 41.42
CA SER A 96 -1.68 9.21 42.08
C SER A 96 -2.68 10.37 41.96
N PHE A 97 -3.25 10.58 40.76
CA PHE A 97 -4.29 11.61 40.57
C PHE A 97 -5.52 11.39 41.45
N LEU A 98 -6.04 10.15 41.46
CA LEU A 98 -7.23 9.79 42.23
C LEU A 98 -7.05 9.95 43.75
N VAL A 99 -5.84 9.75 44.26
CA VAL A 99 -5.53 9.90 45.70
C VAL A 99 -5.25 11.35 46.08
N ASN A 100 -4.50 12.08 45.24
CA ASN A 100 -3.94 13.38 45.63
C ASN A 100 -4.76 14.58 45.15
N ASN A 101 -5.64 14.40 44.15
CA ASN A 101 -6.37 15.52 43.53
C ASN A 101 -7.87 15.29 43.48
N GLN A 102 -8.62 16.23 44.04
CA GLN A 102 -10.09 16.29 43.97
C GLN A 102 -10.52 17.56 43.24
N LEU A 103 -10.00 17.75 42.00
CA LEU A 103 -10.38 18.89 41.17
C LEU A 103 -11.81 18.72 40.65
N PRO A 104 -12.74 19.62 40.95
CA PRO A 104 -14.12 19.53 40.45
C PRO A 104 -14.13 19.52 38.91
N GLY A 105 -14.83 18.57 38.32
CA GLY A 105 -14.97 18.47 36.87
C GLY A 105 -13.80 17.81 36.14
N VAL A 106 -12.77 17.35 36.85
CA VAL A 106 -11.67 16.56 36.30
C VAL A 106 -11.83 15.10 36.73
N GLU A 107 -11.85 14.19 35.77
CA GLU A 107 -12.09 12.76 36.01
C GLU A 107 -11.03 11.90 35.27
N VAL A 108 -10.62 10.79 35.89
CA VAL A 108 -9.84 9.74 35.26
C VAL A 108 -10.79 8.67 34.74
N GLU A 109 -10.75 8.41 33.46
CA GLU A 109 -11.60 7.42 32.81
C GLU A 109 -10.77 6.28 32.20
N PRO A 110 -11.17 5.02 32.41
CA PRO A 110 -10.57 3.90 31.69
C PRO A 110 -11.02 3.91 30.23
N TYR A 111 -10.12 3.55 29.32
CA TYR A 111 -10.43 3.36 27.90
C TYR A 111 -9.51 2.32 27.27
N PHE A 112 -9.87 1.85 26.06
CA PHE A 112 -9.01 1.02 25.27
C PHE A 112 -8.19 1.86 24.30
N HIS A 113 -6.87 1.75 24.42
CA HIS A 113 -5.87 2.42 23.60
C HIS A 113 -5.48 1.49 22.45
N ARG A 114 -5.53 1.99 21.20
CA ARG A 114 -5.11 1.21 20.02
C ARG A 114 -3.59 1.15 19.94
N VAL A 115 -3.03 -0.04 19.73
CA VAL A 115 -1.58 -0.26 19.68
C VAL A 115 -1.20 -0.97 18.39
N TYR A 116 -0.09 -0.52 17.80
CA TYR A 116 0.54 -1.08 16.60
C TYR A 116 1.93 -1.63 16.99
N PRO A 117 2.04 -2.92 17.37
CA PRO A 117 3.26 -3.49 17.96
C PRO A 117 4.49 -3.42 17.05
N TYR A 118 4.29 -3.40 15.72
CA TYR A 118 5.37 -3.34 14.74
C TYR A 118 5.77 -1.91 14.34
N GLY A 119 5.16 -0.87 14.94
CA GLY A 119 5.51 0.53 14.72
C GLY A 119 5.43 0.92 13.25
N ILE A 120 6.54 1.36 12.67
CA ILE A 120 6.62 1.83 11.28
C ILE A 120 6.30 0.76 10.25
N SER A 121 6.46 -0.53 10.62
CA SER A 121 6.21 -1.63 9.70
C SER A 121 4.74 -1.74 9.38
N SER A 122 4.42 -1.84 8.10
CA SER A 122 3.05 -1.94 7.56
C SER A 122 2.16 -0.71 7.76
N SER A 123 2.67 0.44 8.18
CA SER A 123 1.85 1.61 8.54
C SER A 123 0.95 2.09 7.40
N HIS A 124 1.45 2.12 6.15
CA HIS A 124 0.64 2.50 4.98
C HIS A 124 -0.48 1.50 4.70
N LEU A 125 -0.16 0.21 4.85
CA LEU A 125 -1.09 -0.88 4.62
C LEU A 125 -2.19 -0.93 5.70
N ILE A 126 -1.78 -1.01 6.97
CA ILE A 126 -2.71 -1.11 8.10
C ILE A 126 -3.42 0.22 8.33
N GLY A 127 -2.70 1.33 8.16
CA GLY A 127 -3.20 2.65 8.49
C GLY A 127 -3.16 2.91 9.99
N TYR A 128 -3.99 3.85 10.43
CA TYR A 128 -4.08 4.25 11.83
C TYR A 128 -5.48 4.72 12.19
N VAL A 129 -5.77 4.69 13.49
CA VAL A 129 -6.95 5.34 14.06
C VAL A 129 -6.58 6.74 14.56
N SER A 130 -7.51 7.67 14.45
CA SER A 130 -7.37 9.00 15.04
C SER A 130 -8.74 9.61 15.34
N SER A 131 -8.75 10.76 16.03
CA SER A 131 -9.97 11.43 16.44
C SER A 131 -10.93 11.69 15.28
N MET A 132 -12.21 11.45 15.53
CA MET A 132 -13.29 11.67 14.58
C MET A 132 -13.44 13.16 14.27
N SER A 133 -13.37 13.55 13.01
CA SER A 133 -13.62 14.91 12.54
C SER A 133 -15.12 15.21 12.47
N LYS A 134 -15.48 16.46 12.20
CA LYS A 134 -16.88 16.84 11.97
C LYS A 134 -17.46 16.15 10.75
N GLU A 135 -16.69 16.08 9.67
CA GLU A 135 -17.07 15.42 8.43
C GLU A 135 -17.26 13.91 8.61
N ASP A 136 -16.47 13.29 9.48
CA ASP A 136 -16.64 11.87 9.81
C ASP A 136 -17.96 11.63 10.57
N LYS A 137 -18.34 12.51 11.50
CA LYS A 137 -19.61 12.41 12.24
C LYS A 137 -20.85 12.44 11.35
N ASP A 138 -20.74 13.04 10.18
CA ASP A 138 -21.84 13.09 9.21
C ASP A 138 -21.91 11.85 8.30
N LYS A 139 -20.82 11.06 8.23
CA LYS A 139 -20.74 9.86 7.39
C LYS A 139 -21.15 8.58 8.11
N TYR A 140 -20.92 8.51 9.43
CA TYR A 140 -21.17 7.30 10.21
C TYR A 140 -22.52 7.36 10.93
N ASP A 141 -23.07 6.19 11.28
CA ASP A 141 -24.30 6.07 12.05
C ASP A 141 -24.16 6.77 13.40
N LYS A 142 -24.98 7.81 13.62
CA LYS A 142 -24.89 8.68 14.81
C LYS A 142 -25.21 7.93 16.11
N THR A 143 -25.99 6.86 16.05
CA THR A 143 -26.34 6.06 17.21
C THR A 143 -25.19 5.12 17.56
N ASN A 144 -24.69 4.37 16.56
CA ASN A 144 -23.61 3.41 16.79
C ASN A 144 -22.27 4.07 17.12
N TYR A 145 -22.02 5.29 16.63
CA TYR A 145 -20.77 6.03 16.88
C TYR A 145 -20.90 7.12 17.96
N ALA A 146 -22.01 7.15 18.73
CA ALA A 146 -22.29 8.22 19.70
C ALA A 146 -21.19 8.41 20.77
N GLY A 147 -20.57 7.32 21.23
CA GLY A 147 -19.48 7.34 22.22
C GLY A 147 -18.08 7.17 21.62
N THR A 148 -17.98 7.05 20.30
CA THR A 148 -16.72 6.75 19.61
C THR A 148 -15.87 8.01 19.44
N ILE A 149 -14.63 7.96 19.90
CA ILE A 149 -13.65 9.04 19.75
C ILE A 149 -12.76 8.80 18.55
N PHE A 150 -12.30 7.57 18.35
CA PHE A 150 -11.32 7.19 17.33
C PHE A 150 -11.93 6.32 16.25
N ILE A 151 -11.57 6.60 15.01
CA ILE A 151 -11.96 5.81 13.82
C ILE A 151 -10.76 5.58 12.92
N GLY A 152 -10.81 4.59 12.05
CA GLY A 152 -9.80 4.36 11.02
C GLY A 152 -9.72 5.49 10.01
N LYS A 153 -8.52 6.01 9.77
CA LYS A 153 -8.27 7.15 8.86
C LYS A 153 -7.68 6.73 7.53
N THR A 154 -6.86 5.71 7.51
CA THR A 154 -6.17 5.20 6.32
C THR A 154 -6.09 3.68 6.36
N GLY A 155 -5.63 3.05 5.28
CA GLY A 155 -5.34 1.63 5.21
C GLY A 155 -6.52 0.72 5.56
N ILE A 156 -6.20 -0.46 6.08
CA ILE A 156 -7.16 -1.49 6.52
C ILE A 156 -8.06 -0.97 7.64
N GLU A 157 -7.51 -0.17 8.57
CA GLU A 157 -8.28 0.46 9.64
C GLU A 157 -9.48 1.26 9.11
N LYS A 158 -9.31 1.97 7.99
CA LYS A 158 -10.37 2.73 7.32
C LYS A 158 -11.26 1.86 6.45
N GLN A 159 -10.65 0.96 5.67
CA GLN A 159 -11.37 0.14 4.71
C GLN A 159 -12.42 -0.73 5.40
N TYR A 160 -12.06 -1.29 6.54
CA TYR A 160 -12.89 -2.22 7.29
C TYR A 160 -13.39 -1.63 8.63
N GLU A 161 -13.53 -0.31 8.70
CA GLU A 161 -14.03 0.40 9.89
C GLU A 161 -15.31 -0.22 10.44
N ASN A 162 -16.28 -0.53 9.58
CA ASN A 162 -17.57 -1.09 10.00
C ASN A 162 -17.45 -2.49 10.64
N LEU A 163 -16.47 -3.29 10.23
CA LEU A 163 -16.21 -4.61 10.82
C LEU A 163 -15.44 -4.46 12.15
N LEU A 164 -14.40 -3.61 12.13
CA LEU A 164 -13.50 -3.40 13.25
C LEU A 164 -14.17 -2.67 14.41
N HIS A 165 -15.11 -1.73 14.15
CA HIS A 165 -15.74 -0.93 15.19
C HIS A 165 -16.66 -1.76 16.10
N GLY A 166 -17.50 -2.63 15.53
CA GLY A 166 -18.51 -3.37 16.27
C GLY A 166 -19.81 -2.59 16.50
N GLN A 167 -20.56 -2.95 17.54
CA GLN A 167 -21.85 -2.31 17.87
C GLN A 167 -21.84 -1.71 19.28
N SER A 168 -22.20 -0.44 19.39
CA SER A 168 -22.30 0.25 20.67
C SER A 168 -23.43 -0.30 21.51
N GLY A 169 -23.15 -0.46 22.81
CA GLY A 169 -24.16 -0.74 23.83
C GLY A 169 -24.73 0.54 24.43
N VAL A 170 -25.65 0.36 25.37
CA VAL A 170 -26.28 1.45 26.12
C VAL A 170 -26.26 1.11 27.61
N LYS A 171 -25.73 2.02 28.44
CA LYS A 171 -25.90 2.00 29.89
C LYS A 171 -26.78 3.15 30.33
N GLN A 172 -27.59 2.90 31.32
CA GLN A 172 -28.37 3.93 32.02
C GLN A 172 -27.71 4.21 33.35
N ILE A 173 -27.49 5.47 33.64
CA ILE A 173 -26.95 5.94 34.91
C ILE A 173 -28.01 6.81 35.61
N GLU A 174 -28.11 6.66 36.92
CA GLU A 174 -28.91 7.51 37.79
C GLU A 174 -27.97 8.45 38.53
N ARG A 175 -28.23 9.77 38.44
CA ARG A 175 -27.46 10.78 39.16
C ARG A 175 -28.34 11.44 40.20
N ASN A 176 -27.82 11.65 41.42
CA ASN A 176 -28.51 12.44 42.42
C ASN A 176 -28.41 13.95 42.12
N VAL A 177 -29.04 14.77 42.94
CA VAL A 177 -29.08 16.25 42.83
C VAL A 177 -27.68 16.88 42.84
N ALA A 178 -26.70 16.23 43.47
CA ALA A 178 -25.30 16.64 43.48
C ALA A 178 -24.51 16.14 42.26
N GLY A 179 -25.15 15.49 41.26
CA GLY A 179 -24.53 14.97 40.06
C GLY A 179 -23.74 13.65 40.22
N ARG A 180 -23.75 13.07 41.44
CA ARG A 180 -23.07 11.79 41.70
C ARG A 180 -23.88 10.62 41.14
N VAL A 181 -23.21 9.68 40.49
CA VAL A 181 -23.81 8.43 40.01
C VAL A 181 -24.17 7.57 41.23
N VAL A 182 -25.45 7.28 41.40
CA VAL A 182 -25.99 6.45 42.50
C VAL A 182 -26.36 5.05 42.05
N ASP A 183 -26.69 4.88 40.76
CA ASP A 183 -26.90 3.57 40.14
C ASP A 183 -26.43 3.58 38.69
N SER A 184 -26.01 2.38 38.19
CA SER A 184 -25.58 2.19 36.81
C SER A 184 -26.01 0.81 36.31
N ARG A 185 -26.82 0.79 35.27
CA ARG A 185 -27.33 -0.47 34.68
C ARG A 185 -27.04 -0.54 33.20
N VAL A 186 -26.46 -1.65 32.75
CA VAL A 186 -26.33 -1.97 31.32
C VAL A 186 -27.71 -2.38 30.79
N ILE A 187 -28.22 -1.60 29.84
CA ILE A 187 -29.50 -1.88 29.14
C ILE A 187 -29.24 -2.79 27.94
N THR A 188 -28.24 -2.45 27.13
CA THR A 188 -27.80 -3.24 25.99
C THR A 188 -26.28 -3.36 26.04
N PRO A 189 -25.70 -4.56 26.09
CA PRO A 189 -24.26 -4.72 26.05
C PRO A 189 -23.71 -4.31 24.68
N SER A 190 -22.47 -3.81 24.63
CA SER A 190 -21.77 -3.59 23.37
C SER A 190 -21.34 -4.93 22.75
N ILE A 191 -21.30 -4.99 21.42
CA ILE A 191 -20.77 -6.13 20.67
C ILE A 191 -19.40 -5.72 20.12
N PRO A 192 -18.31 -6.40 20.53
CA PRO A 192 -16.97 -6.10 20.02
C PRO A 192 -16.88 -6.19 18.50
N GLY A 193 -15.96 -5.44 17.92
CA GLY A 193 -15.62 -5.56 16.51
C GLY A 193 -15.07 -6.93 16.17
N GLN A 194 -15.06 -7.23 14.89
CA GLN A 194 -14.57 -8.49 14.36
C GLN A 194 -13.07 -8.44 14.13
N ASP A 195 -12.37 -9.54 14.41
CA ASP A 195 -10.96 -9.66 14.15
C ASP A 195 -10.73 -9.93 12.65
N ILE A 196 -9.76 -9.25 12.06
CA ILE A 196 -9.44 -9.35 10.64
C ILE A 196 -8.09 -10.05 10.48
N TYR A 197 -8.08 -11.09 9.67
CA TYR A 197 -6.87 -11.81 9.28
C TYR A 197 -6.48 -11.39 7.87
N LEU A 198 -5.22 -10.94 7.71
CA LEU A 198 -4.69 -10.49 6.44
C LEU A 198 -3.96 -11.63 5.69
N ASN A 199 -3.79 -11.46 4.39
CA ASN A 199 -2.90 -12.29 3.56
C ASN A 199 -1.41 -11.95 3.75
N ILE A 200 -1.13 -10.81 4.34
CA ILE A 200 0.23 -10.30 4.60
C ILE A 200 0.99 -11.24 5.52
N ASP A 201 2.24 -11.53 5.18
CA ASP A 201 3.24 -12.10 6.09
C ASP A 201 4.10 -10.96 6.64
N ILE A 202 3.97 -10.67 7.93
CA ILE A 202 4.66 -9.53 8.55
C ILE A 202 6.19 -9.67 8.50
N ASP A 203 6.72 -10.88 8.50
CA ASP A 203 8.17 -11.07 8.42
C ASP A 203 8.69 -10.73 7.02
N LEU A 204 7.94 -11.11 5.94
CA LEU A 204 8.25 -10.69 4.58
C LEU A 204 8.11 -9.18 4.41
N GLN A 205 7.10 -8.58 5.04
CA GLN A 205 6.90 -7.13 5.04
C GLN A 205 8.10 -6.41 5.68
N MET A 206 8.49 -6.80 6.89
CA MET A 206 9.65 -6.25 7.61
C MET A 206 10.96 -6.50 6.84
N LYS A 207 11.10 -7.67 6.22
CA LYS A 207 12.26 -7.95 5.36
C LYS A 207 12.32 -7.00 4.19
N GLY A 208 11.21 -6.78 3.50
CA GLY A 208 11.12 -5.83 2.39
C GLY A 208 11.46 -4.39 2.80
N GLU A 209 10.96 -3.94 3.95
CA GLU A 209 11.28 -2.63 4.53
C GLU A 209 12.77 -2.51 4.85
N SER A 210 13.34 -3.53 5.48
CA SER A 210 14.79 -3.59 5.78
C SER A 210 15.65 -3.57 4.50
N LEU A 211 15.19 -4.18 3.41
CA LEU A 211 15.88 -4.20 2.13
C LEU A 211 15.87 -2.83 1.44
N LEU A 212 14.76 -2.10 1.52
CA LEU A 212 14.66 -0.74 0.99
C LEU A 212 15.37 0.28 1.89
N GLY A 213 15.38 0.04 3.21
CA GLY A 213 15.95 0.96 4.19
C GLY A 213 15.28 2.34 4.13
N GLU A 214 16.08 3.39 4.09
CA GLU A 214 15.61 4.78 4.02
C GLU A 214 15.35 5.27 2.59
N THR A 215 15.51 4.41 1.57
CA THR A 215 15.26 4.80 0.19
C THR A 215 13.76 4.97 -0.08
N ARG A 216 13.44 5.87 -1.00
CA ARG A 216 12.08 5.99 -1.54
C ARG A 216 11.83 4.80 -2.45
N GLY A 217 10.92 3.91 -2.05
CA GLY A 217 10.71 2.71 -2.84
C GLY A 217 9.46 1.91 -2.45
N VAL A 218 9.20 0.90 -3.27
CA VAL A 218 8.06 -0.02 -3.11
C VAL A 218 8.49 -1.43 -3.44
N ILE A 219 7.97 -2.38 -2.67
CA ILE A 219 7.95 -3.79 -3.00
C ILE A 219 6.51 -4.28 -2.94
N ALA A 220 6.01 -4.84 -4.02
CA ALA A 220 4.72 -5.52 -4.06
C ALA A 220 4.94 -7.00 -4.40
N LEU A 221 4.55 -7.90 -3.47
CA LEU A 221 4.64 -9.35 -3.62
C LEU A 221 3.23 -9.94 -3.55
N VAL A 222 2.80 -10.61 -4.61
CA VAL A 222 1.46 -11.20 -4.73
C VAL A 222 1.55 -12.70 -5.02
N ASP A 223 0.62 -13.46 -4.46
CA ASP A 223 0.42 -14.87 -4.81
C ASP A 223 -0.22 -14.95 -6.19
N VAL A 224 0.38 -15.75 -7.08
CA VAL A 224 -0.04 -15.89 -8.47
C VAL A 224 -1.33 -16.69 -8.60
N ASN A 225 -1.61 -17.59 -7.65
CA ASN A 225 -2.71 -18.54 -7.74
C ASN A 225 -4.04 -17.98 -7.26
N ASP A 226 -4.00 -17.04 -6.29
CA ASP A 226 -5.20 -16.54 -5.66
C ASP A 226 -5.28 -15.02 -5.51
N GLY A 227 -4.22 -14.28 -5.90
CA GLY A 227 -4.17 -12.81 -5.80
C GLY A 227 -3.93 -12.29 -4.38
N SER A 228 -3.58 -13.14 -3.41
CA SER A 228 -3.22 -12.71 -2.06
C SER A 228 -2.03 -11.74 -2.10
N VAL A 229 -2.16 -10.60 -1.44
CA VAL A 229 -1.05 -9.67 -1.24
C VAL A 229 -0.24 -10.14 -0.03
N LEU A 230 0.97 -10.64 -0.28
CA LEU A 230 1.83 -11.24 0.75
C LEU A 230 2.72 -10.20 1.43
N SER A 231 3.12 -9.17 0.68
CA SER A 231 3.87 -8.02 1.18
C SER A 231 3.60 -6.81 0.29
N LEU A 232 3.40 -5.65 0.89
CA LEU A 232 3.16 -4.38 0.20
C LEU A 232 3.88 -3.26 0.95
N VAL A 233 5.15 -3.09 0.62
CA VAL A 233 6.04 -2.15 1.28
C VAL A 233 6.01 -0.81 0.57
N SER A 234 5.97 0.27 1.34
CA SER A 234 6.14 1.64 0.85
C SER A 234 7.06 2.40 1.81
N THR A 235 8.21 2.88 1.33
CA THR A 235 9.19 3.64 2.11
C THR A 235 9.46 5.02 1.51
N PRO A 236 9.87 6.01 2.35
CA PRO A 236 9.87 5.99 3.81
C PRO A 236 8.45 5.90 4.39
N SER A 237 8.35 5.62 5.69
CA SER A 237 7.12 5.34 6.40
C SER A 237 7.06 6.13 7.73
N PHE A 238 6.02 5.93 8.52
CA PHE A 238 5.77 6.63 9.78
C PHE A 238 5.25 5.65 10.85
N ASP A 239 5.39 5.99 12.13
CA ASP A 239 4.81 5.19 13.20
C ASP A 239 3.32 5.55 13.40
N PRO A 240 2.38 4.60 13.16
CA PRO A 240 0.95 4.83 13.33
C PRO A 240 0.56 5.12 14.79
N ASN A 241 1.34 4.67 15.78
CA ASN A 241 1.10 4.95 17.19
C ASN A 241 1.10 6.46 17.49
N TRP A 242 1.83 7.27 16.72
CA TRP A 242 1.85 8.73 16.91
C TRP A 242 0.49 9.40 16.66
N PHE A 243 -0.41 8.74 15.93
CA PHE A 243 -1.71 9.30 15.54
C PHE A 243 -2.86 8.94 16.48
N VAL A 244 -2.70 7.87 17.28
CA VAL A 244 -3.79 7.28 18.07
C VAL A 244 -4.37 8.29 19.06
N ASP A 245 -3.54 8.90 19.90
CA ASP A 245 -3.96 9.85 20.93
C ASP A 245 -3.84 11.32 20.47
N GLY A 246 -3.60 11.51 19.18
CA GLY A 246 -3.36 12.81 18.56
C GLY A 246 -1.88 13.11 18.42
N ILE A 247 -1.44 13.27 17.17
CA ILE A 247 -0.07 13.64 16.83
C ILE A 247 0.21 15.10 17.22
N SER A 248 1.40 15.40 17.77
CA SER A 248 1.81 16.77 18.03
C SER A 248 1.93 17.58 16.75
N VAL A 249 1.63 18.89 16.84
CA VAL A 249 1.72 19.81 15.69
C VAL A 249 3.11 19.81 15.10
N LYS A 250 4.15 19.76 15.95
CA LYS A 250 5.56 19.73 15.53
C LYS A 250 5.85 18.47 14.71
N ARG A 251 5.52 17.28 15.24
CA ARG A 251 5.77 16.00 14.57
C ARG A 251 4.98 15.86 13.27
N TYR A 252 3.72 16.29 13.27
CA TYR A 252 2.91 16.28 12.04
C TYR A 252 3.50 17.20 10.97
N LYS A 253 4.00 18.38 11.37
CA LYS A 253 4.67 19.29 10.47
C LYS A 253 5.96 18.69 9.90
N GLU A 254 6.79 18.05 10.73
CA GLU A 254 8.00 17.34 10.29
C GLU A 254 7.66 16.31 9.21
N LEU A 255 6.67 15.44 9.45
CA LEU A 255 6.22 14.43 8.46
C LEU A 255 5.66 15.04 7.17
N LYS A 256 4.93 16.15 7.29
CA LYS A 256 4.28 16.81 6.16
C LYS A 256 5.26 17.58 5.28
N ASP A 257 6.25 18.23 5.90
CA ASP A 257 7.23 19.08 5.22
C ASP A 257 8.46 18.26 4.74
N ASP A 258 8.53 16.97 5.10
CA ASP A 258 9.56 16.06 4.64
C ASP A 258 9.48 15.85 3.12
N THR A 259 10.57 16.14 2.45
CA THR A 259 10.68 16.05 0.98
C THR A 259 10.63 14.63 0.45
N ASP A 260 10.82 13.63 1.31
CA ASP A 260 10.72 12.20 0.97
C ASP A 260 9.32 11.63 1.19
N LEU A 261 8.39 12.48 1.65
CA LEU A 261 6.94 12.22 1.74
C LEU A 261 6.60 10.91 2.49
N PRO A 262 6.96 10.76 3.78
CA PRO A 262 6.70 9.52 4.53
C PRO A 262 5.21 9.21 4.72
N LEU A 263 4.30 10.18 4.58
CA LEU A 263 2.85 9.96 4.64
C LEU A 263 2.25 9.51 3.30
N PHE A 264 3.03 9.48 2.22
CA PHE A 264 2.56 9.12 0.89
C PHE A 264 2.73 7.62 0.64
N ASP A 265 1.61 6.91 0.48
CA ASP A 265 1.61 5.49 0.12
C ASP A 265 1.99 5.32 -1.35
N ARG A 266 3.25 4.96 -1.60
CA ARG A 266 3.79 4.75 -2.94
C ARG A 266 3.28 3.49 -3.61
N SER A 267 2.78 2.54 -2.84
CA SER A 267 2.42 1.20 -3.35
C SER A 267 1.21 1.22 -4.29
N ILE A 268 0.21 2.05 -3.96
CA ILE A 268 -1.06 2.15 -4.70
C ILE A 268 -1.35 3.57 -5.22
N LYS A 269 -0.61 4.58 -4.75
CA LYS A 269 -0.75 5.98 -5.17
C LYS A 269 0.46 6.50 -5.95
N GLY A 270 1.62 5.88 -5.79
CA GLY A 270 2.80 6.20 -6.58
C GLY A 270 2.57 5.82 -8.03
N LEU A 271 2.67 6.80 -8.93
CA LEU A 271 2.49 6.61 -10.37
C LEU A 271 3.81 6.85 -11.08
N TYR A 272 4.36 5.80 -11.66
CA TYR A 272 5.68 5.80 -12.28
C TYR A 272 5.58 5.37 -13.75
N PRO A 273 6.40 5.91 -14.65
CA PRO A 273 6.57 5.30 -15.96
C PRO A 273 7.05 3.85 -15.77
N PRO A 274 6.37 2.85 -16.35
CA PRO A 274 6.77 1.45 -16.13
C PRO A 274 8.09 1.09 -16.80
N GLY A 275 8.55 1.89 -17.76
CA GLY A 275 9.76 1.62 -18.52
C GLY A 275 9.74 0.24 -19.16
N SER A 276 10.90 -0.37 -19.27
CA SER A 276 11.05 -1.67 -19.94
C SER A 276 10.32 -2.84 -19.27
N THR A 277 9.69 -2.66 -18.09
CA THR A 277 8.96 -3.76 -17.43
C THR A 277 7.69 -4.17 -18.19
N ILE A 278 7.12 -3.30 -19.04
CA ILE A 278 5.95 -3.64 -19.86
C ILE A 278 6.30 -4.33 -21.19
N LYS A 279 7.56 -4.39 -21.57
CA LYS A 279 7.98 -4.96 -22.85
C LYS A 279 7.47 -6.39 -23.11
N PRO A 280 7.41 -7.29 -22.11
CA PRO A 280 6.78 -8.60 -22.28
C PRO A 280 5.33 -8.51 -22.76
N MET A 281 4.52 -7.60 -22.18
CA MET A 281 3.12 -7.40 -22.55
C MET A 281 2.97 -6.78 -23.94
N VAL A 282 3.86 -5.82 -24.29
CA VAL A 282 3.88 -5.22 -25.65
C VAL A 282 4.28 -6.25 -26.71
N ALA A 283 5.26 -7.11 -26.40
CA ALA A 283 5.66 -8.20 -27.31
C ALA A 283 4.52 -9.21 -27.49
N LEU A 284 3.85 -9.57 -26.39
CA LEU A 284 2.68 -10.44 -26.43
C LEU A 284 1.57 -9.84 -27.31
N ALA A 285 1.29 -8.54 -27.19
CA ALA A 285 0.32 -7.85 -28.06
C ALA A 285 0.68 -8.00 -29.54
N GLY A 286 1.96 -7.86 -29.90
CA GLY A 286 2.43 -8.04 -31.27
C GLY A 286 2.29 -9.47 -31.79
N LEU A 287 2.56 -10.47 -30.96
CA LEU A 287 2.42 -11.88 -31.29
C LEU A 287 0.95 -12.30 -31.41
N GLU A 288 0.12 -11.97 -30.42
CA GLU A 288 -1.31 -12.31 -30.40
C GLU A 288 -2.10 -11.73 -31.58
N GLN A 289 -1.64 -10.61 -32.12
CA GLN A 289 -2.27 -9.93 -33.26
C GLN A 289 -1.58 -10.22 -34.60
N ASN A 290 -0.59 -11.14 -34.61
CA ASN A 290 0.19 -11.51 -35.80
C ASN A 290 0.92 -10.33 -36.45
N ASN A 291 1.30 -9.30 -35.71
CA ASN A 291 2.14 -8.20 -36.17
C ASN A 291 3.61 -8.61 -36.31
N ILE A 292 4.01 -9.59 -35.52
CA ILE A 292 5.33 -10.26 -35.57
C ILE A 292 5.18 -11.76 -35.31
N THR A 293 6.19 -12.50 -35.69
CA THR A 293 6.39 -13.92 -35.39
C THR A 293 7.72 -14.14 -34.66
N ILE A 294 7.94 -15.32 -34.09
CA ILE A 294 9.21 -15.68 -33.44
C ILE A 294 10.44 -15.56 -34.38
N LYS A 295 10.23 -15.67 -35.70
CA LYS A 295 11.30 -15.64 -36.73
C LYS A 295 11.67 -14.23 -37.16
N ASP A 296 10.83 -13.23 -36.81
CA ASP A 296 11.08 -11.85 -37.22
C ASP A 296 12.24 -11.26 -36.41
N GLU A 297 13.16 -10.64 -37.12
CA GLU A 297 14.32 -9.96 -36.55
C GLU A 297 14.29 -8.46 -36.87
N THR A 298 14.75 -7.66 -35.95
CA THR A 298 15.01 -6.23 -36.15
C THR A 298 16.48 -5.95 -35.92
N PHE A 299 17.12 -5.27 -36.89
CA PHE A 299 18.51 -4.83 -36.74
C PHE A 299 18.59 -3.61 -35.83
N CYS A 300 19.34 -3.73 -34.74
CA CYS A 300 19.54 -2.70 -33.74
C CYS A 300 20.92 -2.03 -33.87
N PRO A 301 21.05 -0.87 -34.53
CA PRO A 301 22.28 -0.11 -34.60
C PRO A 301 22.52 0.82 -33.39
N GLY A 302 21.65 0.80 -32.37
CA GLY A 302 21.69 1.67 -31.21
C GLY A 302 20.72 2.86 -31.26
N PHE A 303 20.08 3.10 -32.39
CA PHE A 303 19.04 4.12 -32.56
C PHE A 303 17.97 3.66 -33.56
N TYR A 304 16.79 4.28 -33.47
CA TYR A 304 15.68 4.11 -34.41
C TYR A 304 15.31 5.45 -35.08
N LYS A 305 14.90 5.42 -36.33
CA LYS A 305 14.36 6.56 -37.04
C LYS A 305 13.01 6.22 -37.63
N LEU A 306 12.04 7.08 -37.44
CA LEU A 306 10.78 7.00 -38.19
C LEU A 306 11.03 7.29 -39.68
N PRO A 307 10.34 6.60 -40.60
CA PRO A 307 10.36 6.93 -42.02
C PRO A 307 10.03 8.42 -42.24
N ASN A 308 10.86 9.10 -43.05
CA ASN A 308 10.75 10.52 -43.42
C ASN A 308 10.95 11.53 -42.24
N TYR A 309 11.56 11.10 -41.11
CA TYR A 309 11.91 11.99 -40.01
C TYR A 309 13.42 11.94 -39.73
N SER A 310 14.00 13.09 -39.40
CA SER A 310 15.42 13.19 -39.07
C SER A 310 15.74 12.81 -37.63
N ARG A 311 14.75 12.95 -36.72
CA ARG A 311 14.92 12.69 -35.28
C ARG A 311 15.28 11.24 -35.02
N LYS A 312 16.35 11.02 -34.24
CA LYS A 312 16.76 9.70 -33.72
C LYS A 312 16.11 9.41 -32.37
N PHE A 313 15.63 8.20 -32.19
CA PHE A 313 15.23 7.63 -30.92
C PHE A 313 16.33 6.69 -30.48
N ASN A 314 17.08 7.06 -29.47
CA ASN A 314 18.23 6.30 -29.01
C ASN A 314 17.80 5.14 -28.09
N GLY A 315 18.52 4.01 -28.21
CA GLY A 315 18.41 2.93 -27.23
C GLY A 315 19.42 3.11 -26.09
N TRP A 316 19.21 2.39 -24.99
CA TRP A 316 20.11 2.42 -23.84
C TRP A 316 21.54 1.93 -24.21
N LYS A 317 21.67 0.97 -25.15
CA LYS A 317 22.95 0.50 -25.68
C LYS A 317 23.28 1.22 -26.99
N ARG A 318 24.08 2.23 -26.92
CA ARG A 318 24.43 3.10 -28.07
C ARG A 318 25.14 2.36 -29.22
N THR A 319 25.91 1.29 -28.89
CA THR A 319 26.58 0.45 -29.87
C THR A 319 25.67 -0.56 -30.60
N GLY A 320 24.40 -0.63 -30.15
CA GLY A 320 23.40 -1.55 -30.69
C GLY A 320 23.56 -2.99 -30.21
N HIS A 321 22.58 -3.81 -30.58
CA HIS A 321 22.53 -5.26 -30.26
C HIS A 321 22.73 -6.16 -31.50
N GLY A 322 22.84 -5.59 -32.72
CA GLY A 322 22.78 -6.35 -33.96
C GLY A 322 21.37 -6.85 -34.28
N ASN A 323 21.26 -8.00 -34.93
CA ASN A 323 19.95 -8.62 -35.17
C ASN A 323 19.39 -9.19 -33.86
N VAL A 324 18.15 -8.85 -33.54
CA VAL A 324 17.44 -9.34 -32.37
C VAL A 324 16.02 -9.77 -32.75
N ASN A 325 15.63 -10.96 -32.32
CA ASN A 325 14.24 -11.42 -32.34
C ASN A 325 13.51 -11.03 -31.06
N VAL A 326 12.25 -11.44 -30.91
CA VAL A 326 11.42 -11.09 -29.75
C VAL A 326 12.01 -11.55 -28.40
N VAL A 327 12.58 -12.77 -28.35
CA VAL A 327 13.21 -13.32 -27.14
C VAL A 327 14.43 -12.50 -26.73
N GLN A 328 15.31 -12.24 -27.67
CA GLN A 328 16.50 -11.40 -27.46
C GLN A 328 16.14 -9.95 -27.15
N GLY A 329 15.09 -9.43 -27.80
CA GLY A 329 14.56 -8.09 -27.55
C GLY A 329 14.10 -7.89 -26.10
N ILE A 330 13.42 -8.89 -25.50
CA ILE A 330 13.02 -8.88 -24.09
C ILE A 330 14.23 -9.11 -23.18
N ALA A 331 15.02 -10.16 -23.43
CA ALA A 331 16.14 -10.56 -22.57
C ALA A 331 17.20 -9.45 -22.42
N GLN A 332 17.55 -8.78 -23.52
CA GLN A 332 18.51 -7.69 -23.58
C GLN A 332 17.88 -6.31 -23.44
N SER A 333 16.55 -6.26 -23.31
CA SER A 333 15.78 -5.01 -23.20
C SER A 333 16.03 -4.03 -24.38
N CYS A 334 16.07 -4.52 -25.63
CA CYS A 334 16.41 -3.73 -26.80
C CYS A 334 15.30 -2.71 -27.15
N ASP A 335 15.51 -1.42 -26.91
CA ASP A 335 14.53 -0.37 -27.22
C ASP A 335 14.21 -0.30 -28.71
N ILE A 336 15.22 -0.51 -29.58
CA ILE A 336 15.06 -0.40 -31.03
C ILE A 336 14.09 -1.46 -31.56
N PHE A 337 14.16 -2.68 -31.05
CA PHE A 337 13.19 -3.72 -31.35
C PHE A 337 11.77 -3.29 -30.98
N PHE A 338 11.61 -2.69 -29.79
CA PHE A 338 10.30 -2.26 -29.30
C PHE A 338 9.80 -0.97 -29.96
N TYR A 339 10.67 -0.08 -30.43
CA TYR A 339 10.25 1.04 -31.29
C TYR A 339 9.70 0.54 -32.63
N ASP A 340 10.38 -0.40 -33.27
CA ASP A 340 9.93 -1.00 -34.52
C ASP A 340 8.60 -1.76 -34.33
N LEU A 341 8.51 -2.55 -33.26
CA LEU A 341 7.30 -3.28 -32.91
C LEU A 341 6.13 -2.33 -32.63
N ALA A 342 6.34 -1.29 -31.81
CA ALA A 342 5.29 -0.31 -31.50
C ALA A 342 4.83 0.44 -32.75
N TYR A 343 5.74 0.75 -33.68
CA TYR A 343 5.39 1.35 -34.96
C TYR A 343 4.50 0.43 -35.80
N LYS A 344 4.76 -0.87 -35.82
CA LYS A 344 3.97 -1.89 -36.53
C LYS A 344 2.58 -2.08 -35.90
N ILE A 345 2.51 -2.19 -34.58
CA ILE A 345 1.26 -2.41 -33.84
C ILE A 345 0.37 -1.15 -33.86
N GLY A 346 0.94 0.02 -33.63
CA GLY A 346 0.20 1.27 -33.44
C GLY A 346 -0.40 1.44 -32.04
N ILE A 347 -0.71 2.71 -31.66
CA ILE A 347 -1.11 3.04 -30.29
C ILE A 347 -2.45 2.41 -29.90
N ASP A 348 -3.39 2.29 -30.82
CA ASP A 348 -4.73 1.80 -30.50
C ASP A 348 -4.69 0.33 -30.06
N GLN A 349 -3.96 -0.51 -30.80
CA GLN A 349 -3.77 -1.92 -30.44
C GLN A 349 -2.89 -2.11 -29.18
N ILE A 350 -1.87 -1.25 -28.99
CA ILE A 350 -1.07 -1.25 -27.74
C ILE A 350 -1.97 -0.91 -26.56
N HIS A 351 -2.78 0.13 -26.66
CA HIS A 351 -3.72 0.54 -25.63
C HIS A 351 -4.69 -0.60 -25.28
N ASP A 352 -5.36 -1.17 -26.28
CA ASP A 352 -6.34 -2.23 -26.07
C ASP A 352 -5.72 -3.44 -25.38
N SER A 353 -4.57 -3.90 -25.87
CA SER A 353 -3.87 -5.06 -25.30
C SER A 353 -3.39 -4.82 -23.86
N LEU A 354 -2.79 -3.66 -23.59
CA LEU A 354 -2.32 -3.32 -22.24
C LEU A 354 -3.47 -3.07 -21.27
N SER A 355 -4.65 -2.66 -21.75
CA SER A 355 -5.83 -2.47 -20.90
C SER A 355 -6.32 -3.76 -20.26
N TYR A 356 -6.08 -4.93 -20.89
CA TYR A 356 -6.38 -6.23 -20.32
C TYR A 356 -5.53 -6.54 -19.08
N PHE A 357 -4.31 -6.00 -19.00
CA PHE A 357 -3.43 -6.13 -17.83
C PHE A 357 -3.73 -5.14 -16.70
N ARG A 358 -4.89 -4.47 -16.74
CA ARG A 358 -5.35 -3.47 -15.77
C ARG A 358 -4.55 -2.16 -15.77
N PHE A 359 -3.69 -1.90 -16.77
CA PHE A 359 -3.08 -0.58 -16.91
C PHE A 359 -4.14 0.47 -17.26
N GLY A 360 -4.04 1.65 -16.65
CA GLY A 360 -5.05 2.70 -16.75
C GLY A 360 -6.36 2.41 -16.03
N LYS A 361 -6.40 1.38 -15.16
CA LYS A 361 -7.55 0.99 -14.35
C LYS A 361 -7.08 0.60 -12.95
N LYS A 362 -7.94 0.74 -11.95
CA LYS A 362 -7.67 0.22 -10.61
C LYS A 362 -7.56 -1.30 -10.65
N THR A 363 -6.65 -1.86 -9.85
CA THR A 363 -6.57 -3.31 -9.66
C THR A 363 -7.77 -3.85 -8.90
N GLY A 364 -8.41 -2.99 -8.10
CA GLY A 364 -9.52 -3.33 -7.24
C GLY A 364 -9.10 -3.90 -5.88
N ILE A 365 -7.85 -3.63 -5.46
CA ILE A 365 -7.38 -3.98 -4.12
C ILE A 365 -8.31 -3.41 -3.05
N ASP A 366 -8.49 -4.15 -1.98
CA ASP A 366 -9.27 -3.78 -0.80
C ASP A 366 -8.55 -2.77 0.11
N LEU A 367 -8.00 -1.72 -0.50
CA LEU A 367 -7.39 -0.57 0.18
C LEU A 367 -7.96 0.74 -0.36
N PRO A 368 -8.17 1.75 0.50
CA PRO A 368 -8.70 3.03 0.06
C PRO A 368 -7.66 3.89 -0.65
N GLY A 369 -8.06 4.57 -1.72
CA GLY A 369 -7.25 5.59 -2.36
C GLY A 369 -6.33 5.09 -3.47
N GLU A 370 -6.55 3.88 -3.99
CA GLU A 370 -5.85 3.39 -5.18
C GLU A 370 -6.05 4.33 -6.37
N LEU A 371 -4.95 4.62 -7.10
CA LEU A 371 -4.95 5.38 -8.34
C LEU A 371 -4.83 4.44 -9.54
N GLU A 372 -5.51 4.79 -10.63
CA GLU A 372 -5.58 3.95 -11.83
C GLU A 372 -4.40 4.11 -12.81
N GLY A 373 -3.57 5.14 -12.61
CA GLY A 373 -2.50 5.45 -13.55
C GLY A 373 -3.03 5.98 -14.89
N ILE A 374 -2.14 6.04 -15.89
CA ILE A 374 -2.44 6.51 -17.23
C ILE A 374 -2.02 5.46 -18.24
N LEU A 375 -2.97 4.93 -18.99
CA LEU A 375 -2.72 4.18 -20.22
C LEU A 375 -3.09 5.10 -21.40
N PRO A 376 -2.09 5.68 -22.11
CA PRO A 376 -2.36 6.69 -23.11
C PRO A 376 -3.04 6.11 -24.35
N SER A 377 -3.94 6.90 -24.94
CA SER A 377 -4.59 6.64 -26.23
C SER A 377 -4.75 7.95 -27.02
N ARG A 378 -5.20 7.87 -28.27
CA ARG A 378 -5.55 9.05 -29.06
C ARG A 378 -6.61 9.89 -28.36
N ASP A 379 -7.66 9.25 -27.85
CA ASP A 379 -8.77 9.90 -27.16
C ASP A 379 -8.30 10.51 -25.83
N TRP A 380 -7.51 9.76 -25.05
CA TRP A 380 -6.93 10.28 -23.81
C TRP A 380 -6.14 11.58 -24.07
N LYS A 381 -5.28 11.60 -25.11
CA LYS A 381 -4.48 12.78 -25.42
C LYS A 381 -5.35 13.94 -25.89
N LYS A 382 -6.35 13.67 -26.76
CA LYS A 382 -7.28 14.69 -27.24
C LYS A 382 -8.04 15.33 -26.07
N ILE A 383 -8.53 14.54 -25.12
CA ILE A 383 -9.30 15.02 -23.97
C ILE A 383 -8.42 15.79 -22.98
N ASN A 384 -7.21 15.27 -22.66
CA ASN A 384 -6.40 15.80 -21.56
C ASN A 384 -5.35 16.84 -21.98
N LYS A 385 -4.99 16.91 -23.27
CA LYS A 385 -3.97 17.82 -23.82
C LYS A 385 -4.47 18.71 -24.94
N ASP A 386 -5.65 18.42 -25.47
CA ASP A 386 -6.22 19.07 -26.68
C ASP A 386 -5.30 19.02 -27.91
N GLU A 387 -4.54 17.93 -28.03
CA GLU A 387 -3.57 17.73 -29.11
C GLU A 387 -3.81 16.40 -29.84
N PRO A 388 -3.43 16.30 -31.13
CA PRO A 388 -3.46 15.04 -31.84
C PRO A 388 -2.35 14.10 -31.34
N TRP A 389 -2.51 12.80 -31.59
CA TRP A 389 -1.49 11.80 -31.30
C TRP A 389 -0.39 11.79 -32.38
N TYR A 390 0.87 11.82 -31.95
CA TYR A 390 2.02 11.76 -32.85
C TYR A 390 2.66 10.39 -32.88
N ARG A 391 3.19 9.96 -34.04
CA ARG A 391 3.83 8.64 -34.21
C ARG A 391 5.00 8.40 -33.24
N GLY A 392 5.77 9.45 -32.94
CA GLY A 392 6.86 9.35 -31.98
C GLY A 392 6.41 8.98 -30.57
N GLU A 393 5.20 9.39 -30.17
CA GLU A 393 4.61 9.03 -28.88
C GLU A 393 4.26 7.55 -28.79
N THR A 394 3.87 6.93 -29.91
CA THR A 394 3.66 5.47 -30.00
C THR A 394 4.95 4.70 -29.70
N LEU A 395 6.09 5.14 -30.26
CA LEU A 395 7.39 4.51 -30.02
C LEU A 395 7.72 4.55 -28.52
N ILE A 396 7.60 5.73 -27.91
CA ILE A 396 7.92 5.96 -26.51
C ILE A 396 6.98 5.17 -25.59
N THR A 397 5.69 5.10 -25.92
CA THR A 397 4.71 4.28 -25.18
C THR A 397 5.07 2.79 -25.26
N GLY A 398 5.56 2.30 -26.42
CA GLY A 398 5.98 0.90 -26.60
C GLY A 398 7.14 0.45 -25.72
N ILE A 399 7.86 1.38 -25.12
CA ILE A 399 8.92 1.09 -24.13
C ILE A 399 8.55 1.53 -22.70
N GLY A 400 7.27 1.85 -22.46
CA GLY A 400 6.75 2.21 -21.14
C GLY A 400 7.15 3.59 -20.63
N GLN A 401 7.32 4.55 -21.54
CA GLN A 401 7.70 5.93 -21.26
C GLN A 401 6.62 6.92 -21.78
N GLY A 402 6.90 8.19 -21.70
CA GLY A 402 6.00 9.26 -22.14
C GLY A 402 4.86 9.50 -21.17
N PHE A 403 3.62 9.44 -21.64
CA PHE A 403 2.44 9.71 -20.80
C PHE A 403 2.03 8.51 -19.93
N MET A 404 2.56 7.32 -20.20
CA MET A 404 2.17 6.11 -19.48
C MET A 404 2.68 6.15 -18.04
N THR A 405 1.76 5.94 -17.09
CA THR A 405 2.09 5.77 -15.67
C THR A 405 1.33 4.61 -15.06
N THR A 406 1.95 3.93 -14.11
CA THR A 406 1.38 2.76 -13.42
C THR A 406 1.81 2.74 -11.96
N SER A 407 1.00 2.13 -11.11
CA SER A 407 1.42 1.83 -9.73
C SER A 407 2.28 0.57 -9.68
N PRO A 408 3.13 0.42 -8.65
CA PRO A 408 3.89 -0.82 -8.42
C PRO A 408 3.01 -2.06 -8.28
N LEU A 409 1.84 -1.91 -7.66
CA LEU A 409 0.87 -3.00 -7.53
C LEU A 409 0.32 -3.44 -8.89
N GLN A 410 -0.01 -2.50 -9.80
CA GLN A 410 -0.42 -2.86 -11.16
C GLN A 410 0.65 -3.67 -11.89
N LEU A 411 1.93 -3.33 -11.72
CA LEU A 411 3.04 -4.11 -12.30
C LEU A 411 3.12 -5.53 -11.72
N ALA A 412 2.93 -5.70 -10.41
CA ALA A 412 2.92 -7.02 -9.79
C ALA A 412 1.76 -7.87 -10.30
N VAL A 413 0.55 -7.30 -10.38
CA VAL A 413 -0.66 -7.98 -10.90
C VAL A 413 -0.50 -8.35 -12.38
N ALA A 414 0.03 -7.44 -13.21
CA ALA A 414 0.29 -7.71 -14.62
C ALA A 414 1.36 -8.81 -14.82
N THR A 415 2.37 -8.85 -13.96
CA THR A 415 3.40 -9.90 -13.96
C THR A 415 2.82 -11.25 -13.53
N ALA A 416 1.94 -11.27 -12.51
CA ALA A 416 1.20 -12.46 -12.11
C ALA A 416 0.31 -12.99 -13.24
N ALA A 417 -0.33 -12.10 -14.01
CA ALA A 417 -1.14 -12.49 -15.16
C ALA A 417 -0.30 -13.15 -16.27
N ILE A 418 0.96 -12.73 -16.49
CA ILE A 418 1.87 -13.45 -17.41
C ILE A 418 2.16 -14.85 -16.86
N ALA A 419 2.53 -14.96 -15.59
CA ALA A 419 2.81 -16.24 -14.94
C ALA A 419 1.64 -17.21 -15.02
N ASN A 420 0.41 -16.69 -14.91
CA ASN A 420 -0.87 -17.44 -15.02
C ASN A 420 -1.37 -17.62 -16.45
N LYS A 421 -0.57 -17.27 -17.44
CA LYS A 421 -0.97 -17.39 -18.86
C LYS A 421 -2.35 -16.74 -19.12
N GLY A 422 -2.49 -15.48 -18.67
CA GLY A 422 -3.65 -14.63 -18.95
C GLY A 422 -4.75 -14.58 -17.89
N GLN A 423 -4.68 -15.35 -16.85
CA GLN A 423 -5.60 -15.19 -15.72
C GLN A 423 -5.15 -14.02 -14.86
N ILE A 424 -5.93 -12.94 -14.83
CA ILE A 424 -5.68 -11.78 -13.97
C ILE A 424 -6.59 -11.84 -12.75
N LEU A 425 -5.99 -11.74 -11.57
CA LEU A 425 -6.68 -11.84 -10.29
C LEU A 425 -6.77 -10.46 -9.63
N THR A 426 -7.87 -10.19 -8.95
CA THR A 426 -7.99 -9.00 -8.11
C THR A 426 -7.15 -9.20 -6.86
N PRO A 427 -6.17 -8.32 -6.58
CA PRO A 427 -5.35 -8.44 -5.38
C PRO A 427 -6.17 -8.19 -4.12
N GLN A 428 -5.92 -8.96 -3.06
CA GLN A 428 -6.62 -8.85 -1.79
C GLN A 428 -5.65 -8.85 -0.61
N VAL A 429 -5.88 -7.93 0.32
CA VAL A 429 -5.15 -7.84 1.59
C VAL A 429 -5.87 -8.63 2.69
N MET A 430 -7.20 -8.51 2.81
CA MET A 430 -7.96 -9.30 3.79
C MET A 430 -8.10 -10.75 3.32
N LYS A 431 -7.85 -11.69 4.23
CA LYS A 431 -8.03 -13.13 4.02
C LYS A 431 -9.42 -13.59 4.48
N TYR A 432 -9.77 -13.27 5.70
CA TYR A 432 -11.07 -13.50 6.32
C TYR A 432 -11.23 -12.63 7.57
N TYR A 433 -12.43 -12.58 8.12
CA TYR A 433 -12.69 -11.98 9.41
C TYR A 433 -13.41 -12.97 10.34
N GLN A 434 -13.22 -12.80 11.63
CA GLN A 434 -13.75 -13.68 12.66
C GLN A 434 -14.49 -12.91 13.73
N SER A 435 -15.70 -13.37 14.07
CA SER A 435 -16.42 -12.87 15.24
C SER A 435 -15.77 -13.35 16.53
N LYS A 436 -15.73 -12.51 17.56
CA LYS A 436 -15.29 -12.89 18.92
C LYS A 436 -16.07 -14.10 19.49
N ASN A 437 -17.24 -14.41 18.94
CA ASN A 437 -18.05 -15.61 19.29
C ASN A 437 -17.67 -16.85 18.48
N GLY A 438 -16.63 -16.83 17.67
CA GLY A 438 -16.05 -17.97 16.96
C GLY A 438 -16.59 -18.24 15.56
N GLY A 439 -17.51 -17.42 15.02
CA GLY A 439 -17.92 -17.51 13.61
C GLY A 439 -16.82 -17.00 12.69
N VAL A 440 -16.38 -17.82 11.73
CA VAL A 440 -15.42 -17.42 10.68
C VAL A 440 -16.19 -17.07 9.42
N PHE A 441 -15.89 -15.94 8.83
CA PHE A 441 -16.50 -15.45 7.61
C PHE A 441 -15.39 -15.18 6.59
N GLU A 442 -15.35 -15.99 5.55
CA GLU A 442 -14.46 -15.74 4.41
C GLU A 442 -14.98 -14.54 3.62
N ASP A 443 -14.05 -13.80 3.03
CA ASP A 443 -14.40 -12.70 2.14
C ASP A 443 -15.04 -13.23 0.85
N GLN A 444 -15.65 -12.33 0.10
CA GLN A 444 -16.31 -12.64 -1.17
C GLN A 444 -15.35 -13.35 -2.13
N PRO A 445 -15.88 -14.26 -3.00
CA PRO A 445 -15.04 -14.95 -3.97
C PRO A 445 -14.24 -13.95 -4.81
N ARG A 446 -12.94 -14.20 -4.93
CA ARG A 446 -12.00 -13.34 -5.64
C ARG A 446 -12.40 -13.22 -7.09
N LYS A 447 -12.48 -11.99 -7.58
CA LYS A 447 -12.78 -11.76 -8.99
C LYS A 447 -11.54 -12.10 -9.82
N SER A 448 -11.73 -12.93 -10.82
CA SER A 448 -10.74 -13.22 -11.84
C SER A 448 -11.30 -12.90 -13.21
N GLU A 449 -10.45 -12.46 -14.11
CA GLU A 449 -10.79 -12.23 -15.51
C GLU A 449 -9.75 -12.93 -16.37
N GLN A 450 -10.18 -13.50 -17.51
CA GLN A 450 -9.28 -14.10 -18.47
C GLN A 450 -8.95 -13.10 -19.56
N ILE A 451 -7.68 -12.79 -19.75
CA ILE A 451 -7.20 -12.04 -20.90
C ILE A 451 -7.43 -12.90 -22.15
N PRO A 452 -7.97 -12.35 -23.24
CA PRO A 452 -8.15 -13.09 -24.49
C PRO A 452 -6.83 -13.69 -24.97
N ILE A 453 -6.85 -14.97 -25.28
CA ILE A 453 -5.69 -15.73 -25.77
C ILE A 453 -6.03 -16.28 -27.15
N ASN A 454 -5.29 -15.88 -28.17
CA ASN A 454 -5.39 -16.43 -29.52
C ASN A 454 -4.47 -17.64 -29.69
N ASN A 455 -3.27 -17.58 -29.10
CA ASN A 455 -2.33 -18.70 -29.13
C ASN A 455 -1.54 -18.79 -27.81
N ILE A 456 -1.69 -19.88 -27.11
CA ILE A 456 -1.01 -20.13 -25.84
C ILE A 456 0.52 -20.19 -25.96
N ASP A 457 1.03 -20.65 -27.12
CA ASP A 457 2.47 -20.72 -27.37
C ASP A 457 3.14 -19.33 -27.32
N ASN A 458 2.40 -18.26 -27.62
CA ASN A 458 2.89 -16.88 -27.49
C ASN A 458 3.19 -16.53 -26.02
N TRP A 459 2.34 -16.99 -25.10
CA TRP A 459 2.54 -16.77 -23.66
C TRP A 459 3.75 -17.54 -23.14
N GLU A 460 3.92 -18.79 -23.59
CA GLU A 460 5.08 -19.61 -23.23
C GLU A 460 6.38 -19.00 -23.78
N LEU A 461 6.33 -18.44 -24.99
CA LEU A 461 7.46 -17.73 -25.59
C LEU A 461 7.84 -16.47 -24.78
N ILE A 462 6.87 -15.72 -24.29
CA ILE A 462 7.12 -14.55 -23.43
C ILE A 462 7.74 -14.97 -22.10
N ILE A 463 7.25 -16.05 -21.49
CA ILE A 463 7.81 -16.62 -20.26
C ILE A 463 9.26 -17.05 -20.50
N GLU A 464 9.55 -17.74 -21.60
CA GLU A 464 10.94 -18.13 -21.96
C GLU A 464 11.83 -16.89 -22.19
N ALA A 465 11.32 -15.84 -22.84
CA ALA A 465 12.05 -14.59 -23.02
C ALA A 465 12.35 -13.87 -21.69
N MET A 466 11.42 -13.92 -20.73
CA MET A 466 11.63 -13.39 -19.37
C MET A 466 12.62 -14.26 -18.57
N LYS A 467 12.64 -15.58 -18.80
CA LYS A 467 13.66 -16.49 -18.25
C LYS A 467 15.05 -16.16 -18.82
N GLU A 468 15.16 -15.92 -20.13
CA GLU A 468 16.41 -15.50 -20.77
C GLU A 468 16.96 -14.16 -20.25
N THR A 469 16.13 -13.30 -19.65
CA THR A 469 16.58 -12.10 -18.94
C THR A 469 17.49 -12.44 -17.75
N VAL A 470 17.25 -13.59 -17.10
CA VAL A 470 17.99 -14.08 -15.91
C VAL A 470 19.08 -15.08 -16.27
N TYR A 471 18.81 -16.01 -17.22
CA TYR A 471 19.72 -17.13 -17.52
C TYR A 471 20.52 -16.90 -18.79
N GLY A 472 20.06 -16.05 -19.69
CA GLY A 472 20.70 -15.77 -20.95
C GLY A 472 22.07 -15.10 -20.82
N LYS A 473 23.01 -15.43 -21.68
CA LYS A 473 24.38 -14.86 -21.69
C LYS A 473 24.40 -13.33 -21.68
N ASN A 474 23.44 -12.70 -22.37
CA ASN A 474 23.30 -11.26 -22.49
C ASN A 474 22.07 -10.73 -21.73
N GLY A 475 21.48 -11.53 -20.83
CA GLY A 475 20.34 -11.16 -20.03
C GLY A 475 20.67 -10.00 -19.08
N THR A 476 19.74 -9.02 -18.97
CA THR A 476 19.96 -7.82 -18.15
C THR A 476 19.95 -8.10 -16.64
N ALA A 477 19.41 -9.23 -16.20
CA ALA A 477 19.40 -9.68 -14.81
C ALA A 477 20.23 -10.95 -14.55
N ARG A 478 21.19 -11.28 -15.43
CA ARG A 478 21.98 -12.51 -15.37
C ARG A 478 22.73 -12.74 -14.04
N LEU A 479 23.06 -11.66 -13.32
CA LEU A 479 23.75 -11.77 -12.04
C LEU A 479 22.89 -12.42 -10.95
N LEU A 480 21.56 -12.43 -11.11
CA LEU A 480 20.65 -13.08 -10.19
C LEU A 480 20.75 -14.61 -10.21
N ASN A 481 21.19 -15.19 -11.34
CA ASN A 481 21.28 -16.65 -11.49
C ASN A 481 22.34 -17.32 -10.58
N ASN A 482 23.26 -16.55 -10.00
CA ASN A 482 24.32 -17.11 -9.17
C ASN A 482 23.76 -17.79 -7.90
N LYS A 483 23.84 -19.13 -7.80
CA LYS A 483 23.35 -19.96 -6.69
C LYS A 483 21.85 -19.76 -6.38
N LEU A 484 21.03 -19.48 -7.40
CA LEU A 484 19.59 -19.40 -7.25
C LEU A 484 19.02 -20.81 -6.98
N LYS A 485 18.15 -20.93 -5.97
CA LYS A 485 17.58 -22.23 -5.53
C LYS A 485 16.19 -22.52 -6.13
N TYR A 486 15.68 -21.62 -6.95
CA TYR A 486 14.38 -21.70 -7.65
C TYR A 486 14.54 -21.10 -9.04
N THR A 487 13.62 -21.42 -9.92
CA THR A 487 13.60 -20.84 -11.26
C THR A 487 12.92 -19.47 -11.25
N LEU A 488 13.47 -18.51 -11.99
CA LEU A 488 13.03 -17.12 -11.98
C LEU A 488 12.89 -16.59 -13.42
N ALA A 489 11.73 -16.03 -13.74
CA ALA A 489 11.52 -15.23 -14.95
C ALA A 489 11.31 -13.78 -14.56
N GLY A 490 11.97 -12.84 -15.22
CA GLY A 490 11.90 -11.44 -14.82
C GLY A 490 12.18 -10.44 -15.93
N LYS A 491 11.98 -9.16 -15.61
CA LYS A 491 12.27 -8.04 -16.50
C LYS A 491 12.78 -6.84 -15.72
N THR A 492 13.94 -6.33 -16.09
CA THR A 492 14.49 -5.08 -15.59
C THR A 492 13.84 -3.89 -16.26
N GLY A 493 13.67 -2.81 -15.52
CA GLY A 493 13.20 -1.53 -16.01
C GLY A 493 14.05 -0.38 -15.49
N THR A 494 14.09 0.69 -16.27
CA THR A 494 14.62 1.99 -15.89
C THR A 494 13.63 3.02 -16.38
N ALA A 495 13.12 3.85 -15.49
CA ALA A 495 12.15 4.89 -15.84
C ALA A 495 12.84 6.26 -15.76
N GLN A 496 12.87 6.95 -16.89
CA GLN A 496 13.45 8.29 -16.96
C GLN A 496 12.59 9.30 -16.20
N VAL A 497 13.22 10.12 -15.36
CA VAL A 497 12.57 11.19 -14.60
C VAL A 497 12.54 12.49 -15.40
N PHE A 498 13.55 12.72 -16.25
CA PHE A 498 13.64 13.89 -17.12
C PHE A 498 14.24 13.52 -18.48
N SER A 499 14.04 14.39 -19.47
CA SER A 499 14.59 14.21 -20.82
C SER A 499 15.95 14.89 -20.92
N LEU A 500 16.98 14.12 -21.26
CA LEU A 500 18.29 14.63 -21.68
C LEU A 500 18.26 15.08 -23.15
N ASP A 501 19.19 15.98 -23.51
CA ASP A 501 19.45 16.26 -24.92
C ASP A 501 19.85 14.94 -25.63
N PRO A 502 19.38 14.65 -26.84
CA PRO A 502 19.71 13.43 -27.58
C PRO A 502 21.23 13.16 -27.75
N GLU A 503 22.06 14.20 -27.66
CA GLU A 503 23.52 14.11 -27.76
C GLU A 503 24.21 13.87 -26.41
N GLU A 504 23.52 14.11 -25.28
CA GLU A 504 24.05 13.89 -23.94
C GLU A 504 23.96 12.41 -23.53
N GLU A 505 24.97 11.95 -22.80
CA GLU A 505 24.98 10.62 -22.19
C GLU A 505 24.51 10.71 -20.73
N TYR A 506 23.62 9.78 -20.36
CA TYR A 506 23.16 9.68 -18.97
C TYR A 506 24.28 9.12 -18.09
N ILE A 507 24.84 9.97 -17.22
CA ILE A 507 25.83 9.61 -16.20
C ILE A 507 25.23 9.93 -14.84
N ALA A 508 24.78 8.92 -14.11
CA ALA A 508 24.04 9.08 -12.85
C ALA A 508 24.79 9.90 -11.80
N GLU A 509 26.13 9.80 -11.76
CA GLU A 509 26.99 10.54 -10.83
C GLU A 509 26.97 12.05 -11.06
N ASN A 510 26.67 12.49 -12.27
CA ASN A 510 26.63 13.90 -12.67
C ASN A 510 25.23 14.52 -12.53
N ILE A 511 24.23 13.72 -12.13
CA ILE A 511 22.83 14.14 -12.04
C ILE A 511 22.43 14.23 -10.56
N ASP A 512 21.70 15.31 -10.20
CA ASP A 512 21.09 15.43 -8.88
C ASP A 512 20.32 14.15 -8.52
N GLU A 513 20.48 13.67 -7.29
CA GLU A 513 19.89 12.41 -6.87
C GLU A 513 18.40 12.33 -7.19
N LYS A 514 17.62 13.40 -6.94
CA LYS A 514 16.17 13.42 -7.18
C LYS A 514 15.77 13.46 -8.66
N LEU A 515 16.73 13.66 -9.56
CA LEU A 515 16.52 13.62 -11.00
C LEU A 515 17.02 12.33 -11.65
N ARG A 516 17.67 11.44 -10.89
CA ARG A 516 18.12 10.16 -11.42
C ARG A 516 16.93 9.28 -11.78
N ASP A 517 17.15 8.40 -12.74
CA ASP A 517 16.14 7.43 -13.19
C ASP A 517 15.67 6.53 -12.05
N HIS A 518 14.42 6.10 -12.09
CA HIS A 518 13.91 5.08 -11.18
C HIS A 518 14.38 3.70 -11.61
N ALA A 519 14.76 2.86 -10.64
CA ALA A 519 15.12 1.48 -10.85
C ALA A 519 13.90 0.57 -10.66
N LEU A 520 13.55 -0.24 -11.68
CA LEU A 520 12.41 -1.14 -11.65
C LEU A 520 12.84 -2.58 -11.92
N PHE A 521 12.12 -3.51 -11.31
CA PHE A 521 12.24 -4.93 -11.61
C PHE A 521 10.90 -5.63 -11.36
N THR A 522 10.51 -6.50 -12.29
CA THR A 522 9.37 -7.39 -12.13
C THR A 522 9.79 -8.83 -12.38
N ALA A 523 9.25 -9.78 -11.63
CA ALA A 523 9.56 -11.18 -11.78
C ALA A 523 8.45 -12.07 -11.19
N PHE A 524 8.49 -13.35 -11.58
CA PHE A 524 7.71 -14.39 -10.92
C PHE A 524 8.54 -15.66 -10.77
N ALA A 525 8.19 -16.47 -9.78
CA ALA A 525 8.88 -17.70 -9.44
C ALA A 525 7.95 -18.72 -8.75
N PRO A 526 8.24 -20.05 -8.87
CA PRO A 526 9.07 -20.68 -9.88
C PRO A 526 8.48 -20.57 -11.29
N ILE A 527 9.26 -20.83 -12.35
CA ILE A 527 8.77 -20.74 -13.74
C ILE A 527 7.77 -21.86 -14.04
N GLU A 528 8.08 -23.07 -13.62
CA GLU A 528 7.34 -24.29 -13.96
C GLU A 528 5.99 -24.37 -13.24
N LYS A 529 5.93 -23.91 -11.99
CA LYS A 529 4.74 -23.85 -11.15
C LYS A 529 4.73 -22.53 -10.39
N PRO A 530 4.33 -21.43 -11.02
CA PRO A 530 4.40 -20.11 -10.42
C PRO A 530 3.64 -20.02 -9.09
N GLN A 531 4.29 -19.46 -8.08
CA GLN A 531 3.71 -19.22 -6.75
C GLN A 531 3.54 -17.74 -6.47
N VAL A 532 4.57 -16.94 -6.78
CA VAL A 532 4.57 -15.51 -6.46
C VAL A 532 5.06 -14.67 -7.61
N ALA A 533 4.51 -13.46 -7.72
CA ALA A 533 4.99 -12.39 -8.59
C ALA A 533 5.38 -11.18 -7.75
N ILE A 534 6.47 -10.53 -8.13
CA ILE A 534 7.04 -9.37 -7.43
C ILE A 534 7.24 -8.20 -8.39
N ALA A 535 6.95 -6.99 -7.90
CA ALA A 535 7.35 -5.74 -8.55
C ALA A 535 8.08 -4.86 -7.53
N ILE A 536 9.21 -4.31 -7.94
CA ILE A 536 10.00 -3.38 -7.15
C ILE A 536 10.24 -2.10 -7.94
N ILE A 537 10.07 -0.99 -7.26
CA ILE A 537 10.47 0.33 -7.72
C ILE A 537 11.31 0.98 -6.64
N VAL A 538 12.49 1.48 -7.00
CA VAL A 538 13.33 2.32 -6.15
C VAL A 538 13.49 3.66 -6.86
N GLU A 539 12.95 4.71 -6.24
CA GLU A 539 13.02 6.05 -6.82
C GLU A 539 14.47 6.53 -6.91
N ASN A 540 14.80 7.16 -8.02
CA ASN A 540 16.07 7.86 -8.24
C ASN A 540 17.34 7.02 -8.02
N ALA A 541 17.22 5.68 -8.17
CA ALA A 541 18.30 4.73 -7.89
C ALA A 541 19.08 4.31 -9.15
N GLY A 542 18.69 4.78 -10.34
CA GLY A 542 19.35 4.50 -11.60
C GLY A 542 18.91 3.18 -12.23
N SER A 543 19.76 2.16 -12.24
CA SER A 543 19.52 0.93 -13.01
C SER A 543 18.71 -0.12 -12.24
N GLY A 544 17.65 -0.65 -12.87
CA GLY A 544 16.87 -1.76 -12.34
C GLY A 544 17.67 -3.04 -12.11
N SER A 545 18.65 -3.33 -12.98
CA SER A 545 19.49 -4.54 -12.87
C SER A 545 20.43 -4.52 -11.65
N SER A 546 20.93 -3.35 -11.26
CA SER A 546 21.89 -3.22 -10.15
C SER A 546 21.24 -2.86 -8.81
N LYS A 547 20.02 -2.31 -8.82
CA LYS A 547 19.34 -1.86 -7.60
C LYS A 547 18.07 -2.67 -7.31
N ALA A 548 17.06 -2.68 -8.18
CA ALA A 548 15.79 -3.33 -7.91
C ALA A 548 15.86 -4.87 -7.97
N ALA A 549 16.57 -5.44 -8.95
CA ALA A 549 16.64 -6.87 -9.13
C ALA A 549 17.30 -7.63 -7.94
N PRO A 550 18.40 -7.15 -7.33
CA PRO A 550 18.96 -7.79 -6.12
C PRO A 550 18.01 -7.79 -4.93
N LEU A 551 17.22 -6.72 -4.75
CA LEU A 551 16.22 -6.64 -3.67
C LEU A 551 15.11 -7.67 -3.88
N ALA A 552 14.64 -7.82 -5.14
CA ALA A 552 13.65 -8.84 -5.47
C ALA A 552 14.14 -10.24 -5.14
N ARG A 553 15.39 -10.56 -5.52
CA ARG A 553 15.99 -11.84 -5.17
C ARG A 553 16.05 -12.05 -3.67
N ALA A 554 16.52 -11.07 -2.91
CA ALA A 554 16.67 -11.20 -1.46
C ALA A 554 15.32 -11.46 -0.76
N LEU A 555 14.23 -10.83 -1.22
CA LEU A 555 12.90 -11.11 -0.67
C LEU A 555 12.35 -12.47 -1.12
N LEU A 556 12.57 -12.86 -2.37
CA LEU A 556 12.16 -14.18 -2.88
C LEU A 556 12.95 -15.31 -2.18
N ASP A 557 14.25 -15.12 -1.92
CA ASP A 557 15.05 -16.07 -1.14
C ASP A 557 14.42 -16.29 0.26
N GLU A 558 13.98 -15.22 0.94
CA GLU A 558 13.27 -15.31 2.23
C GLU A 558 11.92 -16.03 2.08
N TYR A 559 11.16 -15.70 1.04
CA TYR A 559 9.88 -16.37 0.76
C TYR A 559 10.06 -17.88 0.58
N PHE A 560 11.03 -18.32 -0.24
CA PHE A 560 11.27 -19.75 -0.49
C PHE A 560 11.99 -20.49 0.63
N ILE A 561 12.61 -19.81 1.58
CA ILE A 561 13.06 -20.42 2.84
C ILE A 561 11.84 -20.83 3.67
N LYS A 562 10.82 -19.98 3.74
CA LYS A 562 9.58 -20.25 4.48
C LYS A 562 8.61 -21.19 3.75
N ASN A 563 8.61 -21.14 2.42
CA ASN A 563 7.73 -21.92 1.55
C ASN A 563 8.58 -22.75 0.57
N PRO A 564 9.26 -23.81 1.05
CA PRO A 564 10.17 -24.59 0.21
C PRO A 564 9.41 -25.23 -0.96
N ILE A 565 10.03 -25.22 -2.12
CA ILE A 565 9.51 -25.88 -3.31
C ILE A 565 9.58 -27.38 -3.04
N GLU A 566 8.43 -28.06 -3.13
CA GLU A 566 8.39 -29.51 -3.12
C GLU A 566 9.17 -30.03 -4.34
N THR A 567 10.39 -30.47 -4.12
CA THR A 567 11.11 -31.28 -5.10
C THR A 567 10.42 -32.62 -5.16
N GLU A 568 9.69 -32.91 -6.25
CA GLU A 568 9.30 -34.28 -6.55
C GLU A 568 10.56 -35.15 -6.40
N LYS A 569 10.51 -36.14 -5.49
CA LYS A 569 11.54 -37.17 -5.41
C LYS A 569 11.58 -37.81 -6.79
N ILE A 570 12.62 -37.51 -7.56
CA ILE A 570 13.00 -38.34 -8.69
C ILE A 570 13.32 -39.69 -8.03
N GLU A 571 12.39 -40.65 -8.12
CA GLU A 571 12.71 -42.05 -7.83
C GLU A 571 13.89 -42.38 -8.76
N GLU A 572 15.05 -42.59 -8.15
CA GLU A 572 16.18 -43.21 -8.85
C GLU A 572 15.67 -44.56 -9.38
N ILE A 573 15.35 -44.59 -10.64
CA ILE A 573 15.16 -45.87 -11.34
C ILE A 573 16.58 -46.44 -11.51
N ASP A 574 16.96 -47.28 -10.56
CA ASP A 574 18.12 -48.14 -10.68
C ASP A 574 17.92 -49.05 -11.91
N TYR A 575 18.79 -48.85 -12.91
CA TYR A 575 18.98 -49.79 -14.02
C TYR A 575 20.13 -50.72 -13.72
#